data_12edd694f0c94c34b305616fc7ba08f0
#
_entry.id   12edd694f0c94c34b305616fc7ba08f0
#
_cell.length_a   1.000
_cell.length_b   1.000
_cell.length_c   1.000
_cell.angle_alpha   90.00
_cell.angle_beta   90.00
_cell.angle_gamma   90.00
#
_symmetry.space_group_name_H-M   'P 1'
#
loop_
_entity.id
_entity.type
_entity.pdbx_description
1 polymer ?
#
loop_
_entity_poly.entity_id
_entity_poly.type
_entity_poly.pdbx_seq_one_letter_code
_entity_poly.pdbx_strand_id
1 'polypeptide(L)'
;MTEHETRRRFIGATGALMIAALAGCTGDGDDEGGSDGMDNESMDDEGGSDGMDDGSMDDESMDDESMDDKSMEHGATTFTVRIENVSSTDFYGADTATGGQIWITPGAYAVHTGENPLYTEGEAASVGMEALAEAGPPTGFDGEPGLVDELDGAMQVVSSGAYTPANTVADPNDPMEAVPGAPPIAPGGAFEFDIEAEPEQRLSFASMFVPSNDLFLSPDAEGIALFDDGTPVEGDVTGSVVLLDAGTEPNGQPGVGPDQAPAQDAPDQGADEGGVVRRLEAVDDGFEYPAVDATVQVTLTPQ
;
A
#
# COMPACT_ATOMS: atom_id res chain seq x y z
N MET A 1 -12.69 20.79 27.79
CA MET A 1 -11.39 20.29 28.25
C MET A 1 -11.48 18.79 28.16
N THR A 2 -11.17 18.25 27.02
CA THR A 2 -11.01 16.81 26.75
C THR A 2 -9.51 16.59 26.73
N GLU A 3 -9.03 15.85 27.72
CA GLU A 3 -7.64 15.43 27.79
C GLU A 3 -7.40 14.46 26.63
N HIS A 4 -6.59 14.86 25.66
CA HIS A 4 -5.96 13.93 24.75
C HIS A 4 -4.93 13.16 25.56
N GLU A 5 -5.25 11.94 25.94
CA GLU A 5 -4.29 11.02 26.54
C GLU A 5 -3.20 10.73 25.50
N THR A 6 -1.99 11.12 25.83
CA THR A 6 -0.76 10.78 25.14
C THR A 6 -0.71 9.27 24.90
N ARG A 7 -0.77 8.85 23.64
CA ARG A 7 -0.82 7.43 23.24
C ARG A 7 0.48 6.66 23.50
N ARG A 8 1.56 7.33 23.87
CA ARG A 8 2.84 6.70 24.17
C ARG A 8 2.78 5.90 25.47
N ARG A 9 2.48 4.62 25.36
CA ARG A 9 2.64 3.68 26.48
C ARG A 9 4.04 3.11 26.42
N PHE A 10 4.89 3.54 27.32
CA PHE A 10 6.15 2.89 27.63
C PHE A 10 5.91 1.40 27.92
N ILE A 11 6.25 0.54 26.97
CA ILE A 11 6.44 -0.88 27.23
C ILE A 11 7.93 -1.10 27.41
N GLY A 12 8.39 -0.87 28.63
CA GLY A 12 9.64 -1.42 29.10
C GLY A 12 9.48 -2.93 29.27
N ALA A 13 9.80 -3.73 28.27
CA ALA A 13 9.90 -5.17 28.40
C ALA A 13 11.27 -5.63 27.95
N THR A 14 12.06 -5.97 28.92
CA THR A 14 13.28 -6.76 28.85
C THR A 14 13.06 -8.06 28.08
N GLY A 15 13.73 -8.23 26.96
CA GLY A 15 14.32 -9.48 26.53
C GLY A 15 13.44 -10.66 26.20
N ALA A 16 13.49 -11.10 24.99
CA ALA A 16 13.90 -12.44 24.56
C ALA A 16 13.68 -12.60 23.05
N LEU A 17 14.76 -12.64 22.31
CA LEU A 17 14.77 -13.14 20.93
C LEU A 17 14.16 -14.55 20.93
N MET A 18 13.04 -14.72 20.22
CA MET A 18 12.57 -16.03 19.78
C MET A 18 12.64 -16.07 18.24
N ILE A 19 13.68 -16.72 17.78
CA ILE A 19 13.84 -17.12 16.38
C ILE A 19 12.84 -18.24 16.12
N ALA A 20 11.79 -17.98 15.38
CA ALA A 20 10.91 -19.02 14.85
C ALA A 20 11.43 -19.48 13.48
N ALA A 21 12.22 -20.55 13.47
CA ALA A 21 12.56 -21.29 12.29
C ALA A 21 11.32 -22.02 11.76
N LEU A 22 10.85 -21.69 10.57
CA LEU A 22 9.89 -22.47 9.81
C LEU A 22 10.59 -23.68 9.19
N ALA A 23 10.55 -24.81 9.90
CA ALA A 23 10.89 -26.10 9.35
C ALA A 23 9.62 -26.74 8.79
N GLY A 24 9.65 -27.12 7.49
CA GLY A 24 8.61 -27.89 6.84
C GLY A 24 8.41 -29.25 7.50
N CYS A 25 7.15 -29.70 7.53
CA CYS A 25 6.80 -31.08 7.80
C CYS A 25 5.98 -31.64 6.64
N THR A 26 6.63 -32.54 5.89
CA THR A 26 5.98 -33.65 5.20
C THR A 26 5.78 -34.75 6.23
N GLY A 27 4.58 -35.34 6.28
CA GLY A 27 4.32 -36.52 7.12
C GLY A 27 2.98 -37.12 6.79
N ASP A 28 3.03 -38.22 6.05
CA ASP A 28 1.97 -39.22 5.88
C ASP A 28 1.57 -39.85 7.22
N GLY A 29 0.31 -40.26 7.34
CA GLY A 29 -0.12 -41.14 8.44
C GLY A 29 -1.63 -41.37 8.45
N ASP A 30 -2.01 -42.50 7.91
CA ASP A 30 -3.33 -43.16 7.98
C ASP A 30 -3.85 -43.30 9.43
N ASP A 31 -5.18 -43.26 9.62
CA ASP A 31 -6.01 -44.37 10.09
C ASP A 31 -7.41 -43.94 10.60
N GLU A 32 -8.39 -44.56 9.97
CA GLU A 32 -9.54 -45.27 10.51
C GLU A 32 -10.54 -44.62 11.51
N GLY A 33 -11.80 -44.62 11.09
CA GLY A 33 -12.86 -45.18 11.91
C GLY A 33 -14.02 -44.30 12.35
N GLY A 34 -15.21 -44.65 11.87
CA GLY A 34 -16.43 -44.40 12.65
C GLY A 34 -17.63 -43.81 11.90
N SER A 35 -18.38 -44.70 11.30
CA SER A 35 -19.77 -44.59 10.87
C SER A 35 -20.69 -43.97 11.93
N ASP A 36 -21.69 -43.24 11.49
CA ASP A 36 -23.09 -43.48 11.78
C ASP A 36 -23.93 -42.44 11.00
N GLY A 37 -24.73 -42.78 10.18
CA GLY A 37 -25.89 -42.84 9.50
C GLY A 37 -27.09 -42.23 10.24
N MET A 38 -27.90 -41.45 9.54
CA MET A 38 -29.35 -41.41 9.68
C MET A 38 -29.98 -40.84 8.43
N ASP A 39 -30.74 -41.73 7.83
CA ASP A 39 -31.77 -41.53 6.84
C ASP A 39 -32.82 -40.51 7.30
N ASN A 40 -33.40 -39.74 6.42
CA ASN A 40 -34.85 -39.59 6.35
C ASN A 40 -35.25 -38.78 5.10
N GLU A 41 -35.82 -39.45 4.20
CA GLU A 41 -37.20 -39.54 3.68
C GLU A 41 -37.66 -38.39 2.81
N SER A 42 -37.94 -38.86 1.59
CA SER A 42 -38.72 -38.27 0.52
C SER A 42 -40.16 -37.90 0.94
N MET A 43 -40.69 -36.83 0.42
CA MET A 43 -42.11 -36.69 0.13
C MET A 43 -42.33 -36.15 -1.28
N ASP A 44 -42.82 -37.01 -2.11
CA ASP A 44 -43.58 -36.74 -3.31
C ASP A 44 -44.88 -36.05 -2.93
N ASP A 45 -45.36 -35.08 -3.69
CA ASP A 45 -46.77 -34.89 -3.89
C ASP A 45 -47.05 -34.35 -5.30
N GLU A 46 -47.89 -35.11 -5.96
CA GLU A 46 -48.40 -34.91 -7.30
C GLU A 46 -49.67 -34.04 -7.29
N GLY A 47 -49.96 -33.42 -8.43
CA GLY A 47 -51.34 -33.07 -8.84
C GLY A 47 -51.49 -31.61 -9.21
N GLY A 48 -51.83 -31.34 -10.41
CA GLY A 48 -52.98 -31.58 -11.18
C GLY A 48 -53.19 -30.49 -12.22
N SER A 49 -53.48 -30.93 -13.41
CA SER A 49 -53.88 -30.30 -14.65
C SER A 49 -55.08 -29.31 -14.53
N ASP A 50 -55.13 -28.37 -15.46
CA ASP A 50 -56.21 -28.05 -16.40
C ASP A 50 -55.92 -26.68 -17.03
N GLY A 51 -55.71 -26.49 -18.22
CA GLY A 51 -56.36 -26.46 -19.48
C GLY A 51 -57.31 -25.29 -19.69
N MET A 52 -57.06 -24.45 -20.71
CA MET A 52 -57.95 -23.73 -21.63
C MET A 52 -57.09 -22.64 -22.29
N ASP A 53 -56.75 -22.76 -23.52
CA ASP A 53 -57.46 -22.55 -24.79
C ASP A 53 -57.63 -21.09 -25.22
N ASP A 54 -57.09 -20.81 -26.41
CA ASP A 54 -57.52 -19.90 -27.45
C ASP A 54 -57.38 -18.39 -27.27
N GLY A 55 -56.67 -17.79 -28.21
CA GLY A 55 -56.64 -16.36 -28.46
C GLY A 55 -55.52 -15.95 -29.40
N SER A 56 -55.58 -16.38 -30.66
CA SER A 56 -54.77 -15.80 -31.75
C SER A 56 -55.14 -14.34 -31.93
N MET A 57 -54.16 -13.43 -31.77
CA MET A 57 -54.19 -12.12 -32.42
C MET A 57 -52.84 -11.93 -33.10
N ASP A 58 -52.88 -11.90 -34.40
CA ASP A 58 -51.85 -11.33 -35.26
C ASP A 58 -51.68 -9.89 -34.84
N ASP A 59 -50.48 -9.49 -34.49
CA ASP A 59 -50.10 -8.09 -34.49
C ASP A 59 -48.63 -7.93 -34.94
N GLU A 60 -48.53 -6.93 -35.72
CA GLU A 60 -47.50 -6.57 -36.66
C GLU A 60 -46.10 -6.51 -36.06
N SER A 61 -45.14 -7.07 -36.79
CA SER A 61 -43.74 -6.87 -36.66
C SER A 61 -43.37 -5.38 -36.61
N MET A 62 -43.06 -4.86 -35.44
CA MET A 62 -42.19 -3.72 -35.32
C MET A 62 -40.76 -4.24 -35.23
N ASP A 63 -40.01 -3.94 -36.27
CA ASP A 63 -38.56 -4.04 -36.25
C ASP A 63 -38.05 -3.15 -35.10
N ASP A 64 -37.89 -3.75 -33.95
CA ASP A 64 -37.12 -3.18 -32.85
C ASP A 64 -35.63 -3.35 -33.25
N GLU A 65 -35.11 -2.30 -33.87
CA GLU A 65 -33.67 -2.17 -33.98
C GLU A 65 -33.10 -2.20 -32.55
N SER A 66 -32.74 -3.39 -32.13
CA SER A 66 -31.93 -3.57 -30.95
C SER A 66 -30.65 -2.77 -31.20
N MET A 67 -30.59 -1.58 -30.64
CA MET A 67 -29.34 -0.93 -30.37
C MET A 67 -28.58 -1.92 -29.50
N ASP A 68 -27.66 -2.65 -30.12
CA ASP A 68 -26.57 -3.29 -29.42
C ASP A 68 -25.84 -2.21 -28.66
N ASP A 69 -26.31 -1.92 -27.45
CA ASP A 69 -25.52 -1.30 -26.42
C ASP A 69 -24.44 -2.35 -26.04
N LYS A 70 -23.43 -2.43 -26.90
CA LYS A 70 -22.16 -3.04 -26.51
C LYS A 70 -21.58 -2.12 -25.44
N SER A 71 -22.06 -2.26 -24.21
CA SER A 71 -21.23 -1.98 -23.06
C SER A 71 -19.98 -2.82 -23.30
N MET A 72 -18.90 -2.18 -23.72
CA MET A 72 -17.59 -2.80 -23.69
C MET A 72 -17.38 -3.10 -22.22
N GLU A 73 -17.54 -4.36 -21.82
CA GLU A 73 -16.97 -4.87 -20.59
C GLU A 73 -15.44 -4.69 -20.77
N HIS A 74 -14.95 -3.54 -20.35
CA HIS A 74 -13.52 -3.37 -20.16
C HIS A 74 -13.17 -4.26 -18.99
N GLY A 75 -12.65 -5.44 -19.29
CA GLY A 75 -12.14 -6.37 -18.28
C GLY A 75 -11.01 -5.73 -17.50
N ALA A 76 -10.74 -6.26 -16.30
CA ALA A 76 -9.60 -5.84 -15.51
C ALA A 76 -8.29 -6.01 -16.31
N THR A 77 -7.41 -5.04 -16.18
CA THR A 77 -6.06 -5.05 -16.74
C THR A 77 -5.05 -5.26 -15.62
N THR A 78 -4.10 -6.15 -15.84
CA THR A 78 -2.94 -6.29 -14.95
C THR A 78 -1.92 -5.20 -15.31
N PHE A 79 -1.39 -4.52 -14.29
CA PHE A 79 -0.30 -3.58 -14.43
C PHE A 79 0.89 -4.05 -13.60
N THR A 80 2.07 -4.05 -14.16
CA THR A 80 3.30 -4.06 -13.38
C THR A 80 3.64 -2.64 -12.97
N VAL A 81 3.73 -2.40 -11.68
CA VAL A 81 4.16 -1.14 -11.05
C VAL A 81 5.62 -1.26 -10.70
N ARG A 82 6.43 -0.33 -11.15
CA ARG A 82 7.86 -0.23 -10.79
C ARG A 82 8.12 1.09 -10.09
N ILE A 83 8.71 1.02 -8.89
CA ILE A 83 9.15 2.16 -8.08
C ILE A 83 10.67 2.07 -7.98
N GLU A 84 11.38 2.98 -8.63
CA GLU A 84 12.84 3.00 -8.71
C GLU A 84 13.41 4.20 -7.96
N ASN A 85 14.43 3.97 -7.14
CA ASN A 85 15.19 5.03 -6.50
C ASN A 85 16.23 5.57 -7.51
N VAL A 86 15.97 6.72 -8.07
CA VAL A 86 16.83 7.40 -9.06
C VAL A 86 17.69 8.49 -8.44
N SER A 87 17.72 8.60 -7.11
CA SER A 87 18.48 9.63 -6.41
C SER A 87 19.99 9.51 -6.63
N SER A 88 20.72 10.60 -6.41
CA SER A 88 22.16 10.56 -6.41
C SER A 88 22.69 9.84 -5.17
N THR A 89 23.91 9.30 -5.26
CA THR A 89 24.56 8.59 -4.15
C THR A 89 25.21 9.52 -3.13
N ASP A 90 25.13 10.83 -3.33
CA ASP A 90 25.83 11.86 -2.55
C ASP A 90 25.01 13.15 -2.37
N PHE A 91 23.68 13.03 -2.32
CA PHE A 91 22.79 14.20 -2.16
C PHE A 91 23.05 14.90 -0.82
N TYR A 92 23.16 14.14 0.25
CA TYR A 92 23.53 14.64 1.57
C TYR A 92 25.02 14.46 1.86
N GLY A 93 25.50 14.95 3.00
CA GLY A 93 26.89 14.76 3.41
C GLY A 93 27.22 13.29 3.71
N ALA A 94 28.44 12.88 3.40
CA ALA A 94 28.91 11.51 3.66
C ALA A 94 29.00 11.15 5.17
N ASP A 95 28.84 12.12 6.04
CA ASP A 95 28.80 11.97 7.51
C ASP A 95 27.36 11.75 8.05
N THR A 96 26.36 11.71 7.18
CA THR A 96 25.00 11.35 7.55
C THR A 96 24.86 9.85 7.83
N ALA A 97 23.79 9.47 8.53
CA ALA A 97 23.52 8.07 8.88
C ALA A 97 23.42 7.13 7.64
N THR A 98 23.03 7.68 6.47
CA THR A 98 22.95 6.95 5.21
C THR A 98 24.21 7.08 4.34
N GLY A 99 25.24 7.76 4.82
CA GLY A 99 26.45 8.00 4.03
C GLY A 99 26.24 8.95 2.84
N GLY A 100 25.24 9.82 2.90
CA GLY A 100 24.90 10.80 1.88
C GLY A 100 23.81 10.35 0.90
N GLN A 101 23.40 9.10 0.97
CA GLN A 101 22.38 8.53 0.08
C GLN A 101 20.96 8.80 0.59
N ILE A 102 20.01 8.72 -0.33
CA ILE A 102 18.58 8.64 -0.04
C ILE A 102 18.18 7.19 -0.22
N TRP A 103 17.43 6.65 0.73
CA TRP A 103 16.84 5.32 0.62
C TRP A 103 15.32 5.42 0.60
N ILE A 104 14.67 4.42 -0.02
CA ILE A 104 13.20 4.30 -0.09
C ILE A 104 12.83 2.96 0.54
N THR A 105 11.96 2.98 1.54
CA THR A 105 11.53 1.75 2.23
C THR A 105 10.57 0.93 1.38
N PRO A 106 10.39 -0.37 1.67
CA PRO A 106 9.17 -1.08 1.32
C PRO A 106 7.93 -0.27 1.76
N GLY A 107 6.78 -0.55 1.16
CA GLY A 107 5.61 0.27 1.41
C GLY A 107 4.30 -0.47 1.25
N ALA A 108 3.20 0.26 1.43
CA ALA A 108 1.85 -0.20 1.18
C ALA A 108 1.31 0.40 -0.13
N TYR A 109 0.38 -0.32 -0.77
CA TYR A 109 -0.36 0.19 -1.92
C TYR A 109 -1.84 -0.10 -1.80
N ALA A 110 -2.65 0.68 -2.50
CA ALA A 110 -4.07 0.45 -2.71
C ALA A 110 -4.46 0.74 -4.16
N VAL A 111 -5.26 -0.14 -4.75
CA VAL A 111 -6.10 0.15 -5.91
C VAL A 111 -7.43 0.62 -5.36
N HIS A 112 -7.89 1.79 -5.78
CA HIS A 112 -9.04 2.44 -5.15
C HIS A 112 -9.88 3.25 -6.14
N THR A 113 -11.05 3.65 -5.70
CA THR A 113 -11.90 4.64 -6.38
C THR A 113 -11.98 5.90 -5.51
N GLY A 114 -12.01 7.08 -6.14
CA GLY A 114 -12.07 8.34 -5.40
C GLY A 114 -10.71 8.84 -4.92
N GLU A 115 -10.67 9.46 -3.75
CA GLU A 115 -9.47 10.06 -3.19
C GLU A 115 -8.50 9.01 -2.63
N ASN A 116 -7.24 9.39 -2.48
CA ASN A 116 -6.17 8.55 -1.93
C ASN A 116 -6.55 8.05 -0.52
N PRO A 117 -6.63 6.73 -0.29
CA PRO A 117 -7.07 6.19 0.99
C PRO A 117 -5.97 6.12 2.06
N LEU A 118 -4.71 6.41 1.70
CA LEU A 118 -3.59 6.24 2.61
C LEU A 118 -3.45 7.40 3.60
N TYR A 119 -3.86 8.61 3.17
CA TYR A 119 -3.77 9.82 3.99
C TYR A 119 -4.75 10.88 3.51
N THR A 120 -4.97 11.89 4.34
CA THR A 120 -5.71 13.10 3.98
C THR A 120 -4.86 14.32 4.33
N GLU A 121 -4.52 15.16 3.35
CA GLU A 121 -3.79 16.41 3.61
C GLU A 121 -4.59 17.30 4.58
N GLY A 122 -3.94 17.79 5.63
CA GLY A 122 -4.56 18.62 6.66
C GLY A 122 -5.21 17.86 7.81
N GLU A 123 -5.17 16.53 7.81
CA GLU A 123 -5.59 15.67 8.92
C GLU A 123 -4.38 14.98 9.57
N ALA A 124 -4.53 14.52 10.80
CA ALA A 124 -3.48 13.75 11.46
C ALA A 124 -3.22 12.43 10.74
N ALA A 125 -1.97 12.01 10.68
CA ALA A 125 -1.61 10.69 10.19
C ALA A 125 -2.33 9.59 11.00
N SER A 126 -2.66 8.49 10.34
CA SER A 126 -3.14 7.28 11.00
C SER A 126 -1.98 6.58 11.73
N VAL A 127 -2.30 5.63 12.61
CA VAL A 127 -1.28 4.84 13.33
C VAL A 127 -0.39 4.07 12.34
N GLY A 128 -0.99 3.51 11.29
CA GLY A 128 -0.24 2.78 10.27
C GLY A 128 0.62 3.69 9.39
N MET A 129 0.16 4.92 9.11
CA MET A 129 0.95 5.91 8.37
C MET A 129 2.10 6.45 9.22
N GLU A 130 1.88 6.74 10.52
CA GLU A 130 2.91 7.12 11.49
C GLU A 130 4.04 6.06 11.52
N ALA A 131 3.68 4.79 11.72
CA ALA A 131 4.64 3.69 11.73
C ALA A 131 5.46 3.59 10.43
N LEU A 132 4.80 3.75 9.28
CA LEU A 132 5.48 3.72 7.99
C LEU A 132 6.40 4.92 7.81
N ALA A 133 5.94 6.12 8.16
CA ALA A 133 6.65 7.37 7.91
C ALA A 133 7.86 7.55 8.84
N GLU A 134 7.79 7.05 10.09
CA GLU A 134 8.87 7.17 11.07
C GLU A 134 9.91 6.05 11.01
N ALA A 135 9.49 4.83 10.61
CA ALA A 135 10.41 3.68 10.67
C ALA A 135 10.30 2.72 9.49
N GLY A 136 9.38 2.92 8.57
CA GLY A 136 9.29 2.22 7.31
C GLY A 136 8.43 0.95 7.24
N PRO A 137 7.92 0.32 8.33
CA PRO A 137 7.15 -0.92 8.18
C PRO A 137 5.72 -0.63 7.72
N PRO A 138 5.30 -1.12 6.54
CA PRO A 138 3.92 -0.95 6.07
C PRO A 138 2.91 -1.78 6.87
N THR A 139 3.39 -2.76 7.64
CA THR A 139 2.59 -3.66 8.49
C THR A 139 2.50 -3.21 9.95
N GLY A 140 3.01 -2.00 10.26
CA GLY A 140 2.98 -1.44 11.61
C GLY A 140 3.97 -2.09 12.58
N PHE A 141 3.85 -1.72 13.84
CA PHE A 141 4.65 -2.28 14.93
C PHE A 141 3.89 -3.37 15.69
N ASP A 142 4.60 -4.12 16.53
CA ASP A 142 4.02 -5.20 17.33
C ASP A 142 2.85 -4.71 18.19
N GLY A 143 1.64 -5.17 17.86
CA GLY A 143 0.42 -4.89 18.61
C GLY A 143 -0.38 -3.67 18.16
N GLU A 144 0.03 -3.00 17.11
CA GLU A 144 -0.66 -1.89 16.46
C GLU A 144 -0.97 -2.21 14.99
N PRO A 145 -2.07 -1.69 14.43
CA PRO A 145 -2.37 -1.89 13.02
C PRO A 145 -1.34 -1.18 12.15
N GLY A 146 -0.88 -1.84 11.09
CA GLY A 146 -0.10 -1.20 10.05
C GLY A 146 -0.99 -0.53 9.00
N LEU A 147 -0.38 0.23 8.10
CA LEU A 147 -1.10 0.88 7.01
C LEU A 147 -1.85 -0.13 6.13
N VAL A 148 -1.28 -1.31 5.91
CA VAL A 148 -1.95 -2.40 5.17
C VAL A 148 -3.22 -2.86 5.88
N ASP A 149 -3.19 -2.98 7.22
CA ASP A 149 -4.36 -3.39 8.00
C ASP A 149 -5.47 -2.33 7.97
N GLU A 150 -5.09 -1.05 7.95
CA GLU A 150 -6.03 0.08 7.87
C GLU A 150 -6.71 0.18 6.50
N LEU A 151 -6.00 -0.23 5.43
CA LEU A 151 -6.54 -0.28 4.08
C LEU A 151 -7.49 -1.46 3.87
N ASP A 152 -7.32 -2.55 4.63
CA ASP A 152 -8.18 -3.73 4.51
C ASP A 152 -9.61 -3.40 4.94
N GLY A 153 -10.53 -3.52 4.00
CA GLY A 153 -11.95 -3.23 4.23
C GLY A 153 -12.35 -1.75 4.18
N ALA A 154 -11.45 -0.82 3.84
CA ALA A 154 -11.83 0.55 3.55
C ALA A 154 -12.74 0.62 2.30
N MET A 155 -13.85 1.37 2.38
CA MET A 155 -14.93 1.31 1.37
C MET A 155 -14.51 1.65 -0.06
N GLN A 156 -13.52 2.52 -0.24
CA GLN A 156 -13.04 2.91 -1.56
C GLN A 156 -11.91 2.02 -2.09
N VAL A 157 -11.36 1.14 -1.25
CA VAL A 157 -10.25 0.25 -1.61
C VAL A 157 -10.80 -1.00 -2.29
N VAL A 158 -10.32 -1.27 -3.49
CA VAL A 158 -10.64 -2.46 -4.28
C VAL A 158 -9.68 -3.59 -3.94
N SER A 159 -8.39 -3.26 -3.89
CA SER A 159 -7.35 -4.17 -3.43
C SER A 159 -6.22 -3.38 -2.77
N SER A 160 -5.56 -3.98 -1.81
CA SER A 160 -4.41 -3.40 -1.13
C SER A 160 -3.38 -4.46 -0.76
N GLY A 161 -2.19 -4.02 -0.44
CA GLY A 161 -1.12 -4.91 -0.01
C GLY A 161 0.16 -4.15 0.29
N ALA A 162 1.20 -4.92 0.61
CA ALA A 162 2.55 -4.40 0.78
C ALA A 162 3.44 -4.85 -0.38
N TYR A 163 4.31 -3.96 -0.85
CA TYR A 163 5.50 -4.37 -1.56
C TYR A 163 6.67 -4.43 -0.56
N THR A 164 7.37 -5.53 -0.61
CA THR A 164 8.34 -5.95 0.40
C THR A 164 9.72 -6.13 -0.26
N PRO A 165 10.77 -6.44 0.50
CA PRO A 165 12.06 -6.79 -0.09
C PRO A 165 11.98 -7.94 -1.11
N ALA A 166 11.00 -8.83 -0.99
CA ALA A 166 10.79 -9.89 -1.98
C ALA A 166 10.40 -9.35 -3.38
N ASN A 167 9.90 -8.10 -3.43
CA ASN A 167 9.57 -7.40 -4.66
C ASN A 167 10.76 -6.60 -5.23
N THR A 168 11.93 -6.62 -4.61
CA THR A 168 13.12 -5.91 -5.11
C THR A 168 13.66 -6.61 -6.35
N VAL A 169 13.65 -5.90 -7.48
CA VAL A 169 14.15 -6.40 -8.77
C VAL A 169 15.48 -5.80 -9.17
N ALA A 170 15.89 -4.70 -8.51
CA ALA A 170 17.22 -4.12 -8.63
C ALA A 170 17.63 -3.61 -7.24
N ASP A 171 18.83 -3.95 -6.84
CA ASP A 171 19.43 -3.48 -5.60
C ASP A 171 20.96 -3.51 -5.73
N PRO A 172 21.52 -2.47 -6.37
CA PRO A 172 22.97 -2.44 -6.65
C PRO A 172 23.83 -2.28 -5.38
N ASN A 173 23.22 -1.84 -4.27
CA ASN A 173 23.95 -1.47 -3.06
C ASN A 173 23.17 -1.83 -1.80
N ASP A 174 22.55 -3.00 -1.72
CA ASP A 174 21.78 -3.40 -0.53
C ASP A 174 22.26 -2.68 0.75
N PRO A 175 21.59 -1.58 1.18
CA PRO A 175 22.12 -0.75 2.25
C PRO A 175 22.05 -1.42 3.62
N MET A 176 21.30 -2.52 3.73
CA MET A 176 20.96 -3.19 4.99
C MET A 176 21.39 -4.66 5.02
N GLU A 177 22.27 -5.11 4.12
CA GLU A 177 22.72 -6.51 4.00
C GLU A 177 23.03 -7.17 5.36
N ALA A 178 23.54 -6.41 6.31
CA ALA A 178 23.91 -6.92 7.62
C ALA A 178 22.76 -6.88 8.66
N VAL A 179 21.60 -6.30 8.34
CA VAL A 179 20.46 -6.12 9.25
C VAL A 179 19.32 -7.03 8.82
N PRO A 180 18.88 -7.98 9.66
CA PRO A 180 17.70 -8.78 9.36
C PRO A 180 16.44 -7.91 9.27
N GLY A 181 15.72 -7.99 8.18
CA GLY A 181 14.49 -7.23 7.99
C GLY A 181 14.22 -6.92 6.53
N ALA A 182 13.35 -5.96 6.33
CA ALA A 182 12.98 -5.43 5.03
C ALA A 182 13.90 -4.25 4.68
N PRO A 183 15.02 -4.44 3.96
CA PRO A 183 15.92 -3.36 3.65
C PRO A 183 15.25 -2.33 2.73
N PRO A 184 15.50 -1.01 2.94
CA PRO A 184 15.16 0.00 1.96
C PRO A 184 16.02 -0.19 0.70
N ILE A 185 15.54 0.28 -0.46
CA ILE A 185 16.35 0.33 -1.68
C ILE A 185 17.24 1.58 -1.69
N ALA A 186 18.51 1.39 -2.03
CA ALA A 186 19.48 2.45 -2.29
C ALA A 186 19.34 3.02 -3.72
N PRO A 187 20.05 4.11 -4.08
CA PRO A 187 20.08 4.62 -5.44
C PRO A 187 20.36 3.52 -6.49
N GLY A 188 19.48 3.40 -7.48
CA GLY A 188 19.49 2.36 -8.50
C GLY A 188 18.72 1.09 -8.12
N GLY A 189 18.23 0.97 -6.89
CA GLY A 189 17.33 -0.09 -6.46
C GLY A 189 15.90 0.15 -6.95
N ALA A 190 15.12 -0.91 -7.11
CA ALA A 190 13.71 -0.81 -7.52
C ALA A 190 12.86 -1.92 -6.92
N PHE A 191 11.64 -1.56 -6.54
CA PHE A 191 10.55 -2.51 -6.28
C PHE A 191 9.71 -2.71 -7.54
N GLU A 192 9.18 -3.92 -7.71
CA GLU A 192 8.25 -4.24 -8.79
C GLU A 192 7.16 -5.19 -8.27
N PHE A 193 5.91 -4.87 -8.53
CA PHE A 193 4.75 -5.68 -8.13
C PHE A 193 3.61 -5.51 -9.13
N ASP A 194 2.72 -6.51 -9.17
CA ASP A 194 1.57 -6.48 -10.06
C ASP A 194 0.30 -6.10 -9.31
N ILE A 195 -0.57 -5.35 -9.99
CA ILE A 195 -1.92 -5.00 -9.56
C ILE A 195 -2.92 -5.29 -10.68
N GLU A 196 -4.16 -5.56 -10.33
CA GLU A 196 -5.28 -5.63 -11.27
C GLU A 196 -6.18 -4.42 -11.06
N ALA A 197 -6.61 -3.80 -12.16
CA ALA A 197 -7.49 -2.65 -12.11
C ALA A 197 -8.45 -2.59 -13.29
N GLU A 198 -9.62 -1.97 -13.05
CA GLU A 198 -10.63 -1.62 -14.04
C GLU A 198 -10.61 -0.12 -14.34
N PRO A 199 -11.24 0.34 -15.44
CA PRO A 199 -11.40 1.77 -15.70
C PRO A 199 -11.96 2.54 -14.50
N GLU A 200 -11.52 3.79 -14.34
CA GLU A 200 -11.84 4.69 -13.21
C GLU A 200 -11.13 4.36 -11.88
N GLN A 201 -10.44 3.22 -11.79
CA GLN A 201 -9.63 2.92 -10.62
C GLN A 201 -8.25 3.60 -10.69
N ARG A 202 -7.69 3.85 -9.54
CA ARG A 202 -6.45 4.59 -9.33
C ARG A 202 -5.52 3.79 -8.42
N LEU A 203 -4.23 4.07 -8.52
CA LEU A 203 -3.21 3.53 -7.64
C LEU A 203 -2.73 4.60 -6.67
N SER A 204 -2.70 4.26 -5.40
CA SER A 204 -1.91 4.97 -4.39
C SER A 204 -0.93 4.03 -3.71
N PHE A 205 0.19 4.56 -3.27
CA PHE A 205 1.20 3.85 -2.48
C PHE A 205 1.85 4.81 -1.49
N ALA A 206 2.52 4.28 -0.47
CA ALA A 206 3.36 5.05 0.42
C ALA A 206 4.64 4.30 0.75
N SER A 207 5.77 5.02 0.79
CA SER A 207 7.08 4.57 1.25
C SER A 207 7.73 5.67 2.06
N MET A 208 8.43 5.32 3.14
CA MET A 208 9.22 6.28 3.88
C MET A 208 10.39 6.79 3.03
N PHE A 209 10.64 8.08 3.12
CA PHE A 209 11.84 8.72 2.62
C PHE A 209 12.92 8.73 3.71
N VAL A 210 14.06 8.11 3.45
CA VAL A 210 15.17 7.97 4.41
C VAL A 210 16.41 8.70 3.87
N PRO A 211 17.02 9.59 4.64
CA PRO A 211 16.85 9.84 6.07
C PRO A 211 15.85 10.96 6.38
N SER A 212 14.93 10.71 7.25
CA SER A 212 14.00 11.70 7.77
C SER A 212 13.44 11.27 9.14
N ASN A 213 12.68 12.13 9.77
CA ASN A 213 11.90 11.81 10.95
C ASN A 213 10.62 11.08 10.53
N ASP A 214 9.80 11.70 9.65
CA ASP A 214 8.48 11.20 9.29
C ASP A 214 8.06 11.57 7.85
N LEU A 215 9.05 11.67 6.94
CA LEU A 215 8.73 11.98 5.54
C LEU A 215 8.41 10.71 4.75
N PHE A 216 7.44 10.84 3.83
CA PHE A 216 7.06 9.75 2.96
C PHE A 216 6.75 10.21 1.53
N LEU A 217 6.96 9.30 0.57
CA LEU A 217 6.59 9.44 -0.83
C LEU A 217 5.22 8.79 -1.05
N SER A 218 4.32 9.49 -1.71
CA SER A 218 3.00 8.97 -2.09
C SER A 218 2.49 9.72 -3.32
N PRO A 219 1.58 9.14 -4.12
CA PRO A 219 0.77 9.94 -5.03
C PRO A 219 0.00 11.01 -4.28
N ASP A 220 -0.36 12.08 -4.99
CA ASP A 220 -1.18 13.16 -4.43
C ASP A 220 -2.59 12.68 -3.99
N ALA A 221 -3.42 13.61 -3.53
CA ALA A 221 -4.75 13.29 -2.99
C ALA A 221 -5.68 12.56 -3.99
N GLU A 222 -5.40 12.66 -5.30
CA GLU A 222 -6.19 11.95 -6.30
C GLU A 222 -5.68 10.53 -6.57
N GLY A 223 -4.40 10.22 -6.27
CA GLY A 223 -3.75 8.99 -6.70
C GLY A 223 -3.38 8.99 -8.19
N ILE A 224 -2.71 7.96 -8.66
CA ILE A 224 -2.32 7.75 -10.06
C ILE A 224 -3.48 7.16 -10.84
N ALA A 225 -3.93 7.82 -11.91
CA ALA A 225 -4.89 7.25 -12.83
C ALA A 225 -4.28 6.04 -13.57
N LEU A 226 -4.99 4.91 -13.56
CA LEU A 226 -4.57 3.69 -14.25
C LEU A 226 -5.10 3.61 -15.68
N PHE A 227 -6.11 4.43 -16.01
CA PHE A 227 -6.68 4.51 -17.35
C PHE A 227 -6.89 5.98 -17.75
N ASP A 228 -6.75 6.24 -19.05
CA ASP A 228 -7.09 7.50 -19.71
C ASP A 228 -8.14 7.19 -20.79
N ASP A 229 -9.37 7.71 -20.63
CA ASP A 229 -10.52 7.40 -21.49
C ASP A 229 -10.68 5.89 -21.78
N GLY A 230 -10.53 5.06 -20.74
CA GLY A 230 -10.65 3.59 -20.82
C GLY A 230 -9.43 2.89 -21.44
N THR A 231 -8.37 3.62 -21.78
CA THR A 231 -7.11 3.06 -22.26
C THR A 231 -6.13 2.93 -21.10
N PRO A 232 -5.50 1.75 -20.90
CA PRO A 232 -4.50 1.60 -19.86
C PRO A 232 -3.34 2.60 -20.00
N VAL A 233 -2.97 3.24 -18.90
CA VAL A 233 -1.83 4.16 -18.84
C VAL A 233 -0.53 3.36 -18.86
N GLU A 234 0.42 3.78 -19.68
CA GLU A 234 1.74 3.14 -19.81
C GLU A 234 2.84 4.19 -19.68
N GLY A 235 3.94 3.84 -19.03
CA GLY A 235 5.14 4.65 -18.93
C GLY A 235 5.27 5.38 -17.59
N ASP A 236 5.98 6.50 -17.61
CA ASP A 236 6.36 7.28 -16.43
C ASP A 236 5.16 8.08 -15.89
N VAL A 237 4.82 7.83 -14.63
CA VAL A 237 3.74 8.49 -13.88
C VAL A 237 4.26 9.25 -12.65
N THR A 238 5.56 9.47 -12.57
CA THR A 238 6.23 10.14 -11.44
C THR A 238 5.65 11.52 -11.14
N GLY A 239 5.12 12.21 -12.15
CA GLY A 239 4.51 13.54 -11.97
C GLY A 239 3.31 13.58 -11.03
N SER A 240 2.71 12.43 -10.70
CA SER A 240 1.63 12.30 -9.71
C SER A 240 2.14 12.06 -8.29
N VAL A 241 3.45 11.87 -8.09
CA VAL A 241 4.05 11.58 -6.78
C VAL A 241 4.50 12.87 -6.11
N VAL A 242 4.30 12.93 -4.80
CA VAL A 242 4.69 14.06 -3.94
C VAL A 242 5.48 13.56 -2.74
N LEU A 243 6.30 14.43 -2.16
CA LEU A 243 6.95 14.20 -0.87
C LEU A 243 6.14 14.91 0.20
N LEU A 244 5.78 14.17 1.24
CA LEU A 244 4.89 14.59 2.32
C LEU A 244 5.60 14.45 3.67
N ASP A 245 5.16 15.25 4.59
CA ASP A 245 5.49 15.26 6.01
C ASP A 245 4.25 14.72 6.73
N ALA A 246 4.40 13.67 7.53
CA ALA A 246 3.29 13.04 8.24
C ALA A 246 2.83 13.90 9.45
N GLY A 247 3.65 14.83 9.91
CA GLY A 247 3.36 15.68 11.06
C GLY A 247 3.34 14.93 12.39
N THR A 248 3.99 13.79 12.45
CA THR A 248 4.07 12.95 13.65
C THR A 248 5.29 13.30 14.48
N GLU A 249 6.45 13.58 13.85
CA GLU A 249 7.66 14.04 14.50
C GLU A 249 8.17 15.38 13.92
N PRO A 250 8.74 16.28 14.76
CA PRO A 250 9.35 17.50 14.23
C PRO A 250 10.52 17.19 13.29
N ASN A 251 10.53 17.84 12.13
CA ASN A 251 11.60 17.68 11.16
C ASN A 251 12.97 18.09 11.75
N GLY A 252 13.94 17.21 11.59
CA GLY A 252 15.36 17.44 11.80
C GLY A 252 16.12 17.57 10.49
N GLN A 253 17.38 18.07 10.56
CA GLN A 253 18.22 18.07 9.37
C GLN A 253 18.38 16.62 8.86
N PRO A 254 18.06 16.33 7.58
CA PRO A 254 18.10 14.99 7.04
C PRO A 254 19.47 14.28 7.25
N GLY A 255 19.42 13.08 7.80
CA GLY A 255 20.60 12.27 8.10
C GLY A 255 21.36 12.66 9.36
N VAL A 256 20.88 13.65 10.13
CA VAL A 256 21.54 14.14 11.34
C VAL A 256 20.57 14.09 12.51
N GLY A 257 20.86 13.26 13.48
CA GLY A 257 20.04 13.10 14.68
C GLY A 257 19.76 11.65 15.02
N PRO A 258 19.47 11.36 16.29
CA PRO A 258 19.25 10.00 16.77
C PRO A 258 17.84 9.46 16.45
N ASP A 259 16.88 10.34 16.18
CA ASP A 259 15.46 9.99 16.05
C ASP A 259 15.05 9.71 14.60
N GLN A 260 15.98 9.83 13.64
CA GLN A 260 15.75 9.53 12.23
C GLN A 260 16.17 8.11 11.89
N ALA A 261 15.38 7.42 11.05
CA ALA A 261 15.83 6.18 10.45
C ALA A 261 17.05 6.45 9.52
N PRO A 262 18.12 5.65 9.55
CA PRO A 262 18.31 4.42 10.32
C PRO A 262 19.09 4.62 11.64
N ALA A 263 19.18 5.84 12.17
CA ALA A 263 20.00 6.14 13.35
C ALA A 263 19.24 5.88 14.67
N GLN A 264 17.92 5.80 14.64
CA GLN A 264 17.08 5.56 15.81
C GLN A 264 17.36 4.18 16.45
N ASP A 265 17.36 4.12 17.78
CA ASP A 265 17.55 2.88 18.54
C ASP A 265 16.27 2.03 18.62
N ALA A 266 15.11 2.65 18.46
CA ALA A 266 13.79 2.01 18.47
C ALA A 266 12.81 2.82 17.60
N PRO A 267 11.78 2.16 17.02
CA PRO A 267 10.69 2.87 16.36
C PRO A 267 9.99 3.82 17.34
N ASP A 268 9.39 4.88 16.83
CA ASP A 268 8.63 5.89 17.62
C ASP A 268 9.48 6.46 18.78
N GLN A 269 10.74 6.81 18.46
CA GLN A 269 11.70 7.30 19.46
C GLN A 269 11.64 8.82 19.65
N GLY A 270 11.26 9.55 18.62
CA GLY A 270 11.28 11.01 18.59
C GLY A 270 10.24 11.68 19.49
N ALA A 271 10.14 12.96 19.40
CA ALA A 271 9.12 13.73 20.10
C ALA A 271 7.87 13.85 19.23
N ASP A 272 6.69 13.58 19.79
CA ASP A 272 5.42 13.77 19.12
C ASP A 272 5.21 15.25 18.72
N GLU A 273 5.04 15.55 17.42
CA GLU A 273 4.70 16.88 16.91
C GLU A 273 3.20 17.17 17.09
N GLY A 274 2.34 16.16 16.94
CA GLY A 274 0.89 16.31 16.95
C GLY A 274 0.38 17.20 15.81
N GLY A 275 1.06 17.15 14.68
CA GLY A 275 0.77 17.90 13.46
C GLY A 275 -0.26 17.25 12.57
N VAL A 276 -0.19 17.56 11.28
CA VAL A 276 -1.08 17.03 10.23
C VAL A 276 -0.25 16.70 9.01
N VAL A 277 -0.74 15.76 8.19
CA VAL A 277 -0.12 15.44 6.90
C VAL A 277 -0.13 16.67 5.99
N ARG A 278 1.02 17.01 5.42
CA ARG A 278 1.19 18.18 4.57
C ARG A 278 2.25 17.93 3.50
N ARG A 279 2.13 18.61 2.37
CA ARG A 279 3.19 18.58 1.36
C ARG A 279 4.45 19.23 1.93
N LEU A 280 5.59 18.61 1.71
CA LEU A 280 6.86 19.09 2.24
C LEU A 280 7.20 20.50 1.69
N GLU A 281 6.80 20.84 0.48
CA GLU A 281 6.95 22.18 -0.09
C GLU A 281 6.22 23.29 0.71
N ALA A 282 5.24 22.92 1.53
CA ALA A 282 4.54 23.84 2.44
C ALA A 282 5.19 23.93 3.82
N VAL A 283 6.21 23.13 4.10
CA VAL A 283 6.98 23.13 5.35
C VAL A 283 8.16 24.08 5.20
N ASP A 284 8.27 25.03 6.11
CA ASP A 284 9.38 26.01 6.16
C ASP A 284 10.30 25.69 7.35
N ASP A 285 10.99 24.55 7.25
CA ASP A 285 11.93 24.07 8.28
C ASP A 285 13.38 24.51 8.02
N GLY A 286 13.64 25.05 6.82
CA GLY A 286 14.96 25.56 6.42
C GLY A 286 15.95 24.48 6.00
N PHE A 287 15.50 23.21 5.83
CA PHE A 287 16.33 22.13 5.33
C PHE A 287 16.24 22.01 3.80
N GLU A 288 17.15 21.25 3.21
CA GLU A 288 17.20 21.01 1.77
C GLU A 288 16.72 19.58 1.47
N TYR A 289 15.77 19.47 0.54
CA TYR A 289 15.21 18.21 0.08
C TYR A 289 15.33 18.10 -1.45
N PRO A 290 15.49 16.90 -2.00
CA PRO A 290 15.54 16.72 -3.44
C PRO A 290 14.16 16.91 -4.06
N ALA A 291 14.14 17.23 -5.35
CA ALA A 291 12.91 17.12 -6.13
C ALA A 291 12.46 15.65 -6.23
N VAL A 292 11.16 15.41 -6.30
CA VAL A 292 10.60 14.06 -6.33
C VAL A 292 11.12 13.27 -7.54
N ASP A 293 11.14 13.89 -8.72
CA ASP A 293 11.67 13.30 -9.97
C ASP A 293 13.19 13.04 -9.97
N ALA A 294 13.91 13.67 -9.03
CA ALA A 294 15.31 13.37 -8.75
C ALA A 294 15.50 12.33 -7.63
N THR A 295 14.42 11.81 -7.08
CA THR A 295 14.41 10.84 -5.97
C THR A 295 13.86 9.50 -6.39
N VAL A 296 12.67 9.51 -6.99
CA VAL A 296 11.95 8.31 -7.38
C VAL A 296 11.47 8.42 -8.82
N GLN A 297 11.44 7.29 -9.53
CA GLN A 297 10.72 7.13 -10.78
C GLN A 297 9.66 6.04 -10.62
N VAL A 298 8.43 6.35 -11.00
CA VAL A 298 7.33 5.40 -10.98
C VAL A 298 6.86 5.13 -12.40
N THR A 299 6.83 3.85 -12.77
CA THR A 299 6.46 3.43 -14.12
C THR A 299 5.34 2.39 -14.07
N LEU A 300 4.37 2.51 -14.95
CA LEU A 300 3.31 1.54 -15.18
C LEU A 300 3.55 0.77 -16.48
N THR A 301 3.35 -0.53 -16.46
CA THR A 301 3.39 -1.40 -17.64
C THR A 301 2.16 -2.29 -17.67
N PRO A 302 1.14 -1.99 -18.52
CA PRO A 302 -0.01 -2.87 -18.71
C PRO A 302 0.42 -4.17 -19.40
N GLN A 303 -0.22 -5.30 -19.01
CA GLN A 303 0.10 -6.65 -19.48
C GLN A 303 -1.00 -7.25 -20.35
#